data_bc0b7e6836b54674b23c6b9cbf03c330
#
_entry.id   bc0b7e6836b54674b23c6b9cbf03c330
#
_cell.length_a   1.000
_cell.length_b   1.000
_cell.length_c   1.000
_cell.angle_alpha   90.00
_cell.angle_beta   90.00
_cell.angle_gamma   90.00
#
_symmetry.space_group_name_H-M   'P 1'
#
loop_
_entity.id
_entity.type
_entity.pdbx_description
1 polymer ?
#
loop_
_entity_poly.entity_id
_entity_poly.type
_entity_poly.pdbx_seq_one_letter_code
_entity_poly.pdbx_strand_id
1 'polypeptide(L)'
;MKEDAGRGWRRVVASPIPKKIVEIGEVKKLFNDTIVVTCGGGGIPVIEKEDGTLEGTAAVIDKDFAAELLAEELGADALVILTEVEKVAINWGKPNQENLSHMTVAQAQKYVEEGHFAPGSMLPKVQAAMKFVTANPGKKAIITSLNKAIEALEGKTGTVVTFD
;
A
#
# COMPACT_ATOMS: atom_id res chain seq x y z
N MET A 1 14.43 -20.27 0.97
CA MET A 1 14.99 -19.24 0.06
C MET A 1 14.16 -19.23 -1.21
N LYS A 2 14.06 -18.08 -1.88
CA LYS A 2 13.33 -17.91 -3.15
C LYS A 2 14.22 -17.14 -4.12
N GLU A 3 14.15 -17.47 -5.42
CA GLU A 3 14.82 -16.69 -6.46
C GLU A 3 14.22 -15.27 -6.54
N ASP A 4 15.09 -14.27 -6.70
CA ASP A 4 14.72 -12.85 -6.72
C ASP A 4 14.93 -12.26 -8.13
N ALA A 5 14.08 -12.64 -9.06
CA ALA A 5 14.00 -12.08 -10.41
C ALA A 5 15.38 -11.93 -11.10
N GLY A 6 16.18 -12.99 -11.11
CA GLY A 6 17.53 -13.00 -11.72
C GLY A 6 18.64 -12.35 -10.89
N ARG A 7 18.32 -11.80 -9.71
CA ARG A 7 19.28 -11.16 -8.78
C ARG A 7 19.91 -12.13 -7.77
N GLY A 8 19.64 -13.43 -7.92
CA GLY A 8 20.13 -14.48 -7.03
C GLY A 8 19.06 -14.99 -6.06
N TRP A 9 19.48 -15.55 -4.94
CA TRP A 9 18.60 -16.17 -3.96
C TRP A 9 18.40 -15.27 -2.73
N ARG A 10 17.16 -15.02 -2.36
CA ARG A 10 16.80 -14.24 -1.19
C ARG A 10 16.26 -15.15 -0.07
N ARG A 11 16.68 -14.90 1.17
CA ARG A 11 16.01 -15.47 2.32
C ARG A 11 14.59 -14.90 2.40
N VAL A 12 13.61 -15.77 2.57
CA VAL A 12 12.21 -15.38 2.77
C VAL A 12 11.77 -15.71 4.19
N VAL A 13 10.88 -14.88 4.70
CA VAL A 13 10.18 -15.01 5.98
C VAL A 13 8.69 -14.75 5.74
N ALA A 14 7.85 -14.97 6.75
CA ALA A 14 6.45 -14.60 6.68
C ALA A 14 6.28 -13.10 6.41
N SER A 15 5.24 -12.74 5.66
CA SER A 15 4.84 -11.33 5.43
C SER A 15 3.36 -11.18 5.79
N PRO A 16 3.03 -11.15 7.09
CA PRO A 16 1.66 -10.99 7.53
C PRO A 16 1.16 -9.56 7.29
N ILE A 17 -0.16 -9.42 7.17
CA ILE A 17 -0.82 -8.12 7.15
C ILE A 17 -0.73 -7.52 8.57
N PRO A 18 -0.28 -6.25 8.72
CA PRO A 18 -0.21 -5.59 10.02
C PRO A 18 -1.61 -5.39 10.60
N LYS A 19 -1.72 -5.49 11.93
CA LYS A 19 -3.00 -5.34 12.64
C LYS A 19 -3.05 -4.09 13.50
N LYS A 20 -1.88 -3.57 13.91
CA LYS A 20 -1.76 -2.45 14.84
C LYS A 20 -0.42 -1.76 14.61
N ILE A 21 -0.43 -0.44 14.69
CA ILE A 21 0.80 0.38 14.77
C ILE A 21 0.99 0.72 16.24
N VAL A 22 2.09 0.27 16.83
CA VAL A 22 2.33 0.42 18.28
C VAL A 22 2.37 1.90 18.67
N GLU A 23 3.02 2.74 17.87
CA GLU A 23 3.22 4.15 18.12
C GLU A 23 2.08 5.06 17.63
N ILE A 24 0.94 4.50 17.23
CA ILE A 24 -0.15 5.30 16.63
C ILE A 24 -0.63 6.44 17.53
N GLY A 25 -0.60 6.24 18.85
CA GLY A 25 -0.98 7.27 19.82
C GLY A 25 -0.10 8.51 19.74
N GLU A 26 1.21 8.31 19.56
CA GLU A 26 2.17 9.41 19.42
C GLU A 26 2.07 10.08 18.04
N VAL A 27 1.87 9.29 16.99
CA VAL A 27 1.65 9.82 15.64
C VAL A 27 0.42 10.74 15.63
N LYS A 28 -0.69 10.32 16.23
CA LYS A 28 -1.93 11.13 16.32
C LYS A 28 -1.73 12.47 17.05
N LYS A 29 -0.88 12.51 18.07
CA LYS A 29 -0.57 13.75 18.80
C LYS A 29 0.19 14.76 17.93
N LEU A 30 1.06 14.28 17.05
CA LEU A 30 1.94 15.11 16.22
C LEU A 30 1.34 15.46 14.85
N PHE A 31 0.45 14.61 14.35
CA PHE A 31 -0.03 14.64 12.97
C PHE A 31 -0.69 15.96 12.54
N ASN A 32 -1.35 16.68 13.45
CA ASN A 32 -2.04 17.94 13.12
C ASN A 32 -1.07 19.12 12.95
N ASP A 33 0.08 19.09 13.60
CA ASP A 33 0.97 20.25 13.70
C ASP A 33 2.30 20.03 12.99
N THR A 34 2.58 18.79 12.55
CA THR A 34 3.90 18.39 12.05
C THR A 34 3.79 17.37 10.93
N ILE A 35 4.73 17.40 9.99
CA ILE A 35 4.93 16.31 9.03
C ILE A 35 5.58 15.14 9.76
N VAL A 36 4.85 14.04 9.88
CA VAL A 36 5.32 12.84 10.58
C VAL A 36 5.84 11.81 9.59
N VAL A 37 7.08 11.35 9.78
CA VAL A 37 7.66 10.23 9.05
C VAL A 37 7.66 9.01 9.97
N THR A 38 6.92 7.97 9.59
CA THR A 38 6.73 6.76 10.40
C THR A 38 6.58 5.52 9.53
N CYS A 39 6.54 4.33 10.12
CA CYS A 39 6.44 3.02 9.48
C CYS A 39 7.59 2.64 8.54
N GLY A 40 8.37 3.56 8.00
CA GLY A 40 9.53 3.30 7.14
C GLY A 40 9.27 2.25 6.06
N GLY A 41 10.06 1.20 6.02
CA GLY A 41 9.90 0.07 5.08
C GLY A 41 8.84 -0.98 5.48
N GLY A 42 7.98 -0.69 6.47
CA GLY A 42 6.94 -1.59 6.97
C GLY A 42 6.92 -1.70 8.51
N GLY A 43 7.93 -1.13 9.18
CA GLY A 43 8.08 -1.21 10.64
C GLY A 43 8.80 -2.48 11.11
N ILE A 44 9.10 -2.54 12.40
CA ILE A 44 9.66 -3.72 13.05
C ILE A 44 8.50 -4.60 13.50
N PRO A 45 8.39 -5.86 12.99
CA PRO A 45 7.31 -6.74 13.36
C PRO A 45 7.47 -7.24 14.79
N VAL A 46 6.42 -7.05 15.58
CA VAL A 46 6.34 -7.49 16.97
C VAL A 46 5.03 -8.23 17.22
N ILE A 47 5.05 -9.11 18.24
CA ILE A 47 3.86 -9.77 18.78
C ILE A 47 3.62 -9.18 20.18
N GLU A 48 2.41 -8.70 20.41
CA GLU A 48 1.97 -8.29 21.75
C GLU A 48 1.52 -9.54 22.53
N LYS A 49 2.17 -9.78 23.66
CA LYS A 49 1.85 -10.90 24.57
C LYS A 49 0.67 -10.56 25.48
N GLU A 50 0.15 -11.57 26.16
CA GLU A 50 -0.97 -11.41 27.10
C GLU A 50 -0.65 -10.43 28.25
N ASP A 51 0.62 -10.32 28.65
CA ASP A 51 1.09 -9.39 29.67
C ASP A 51 1.36 -7.96 29.13
N GLY A 52 1.07 -7.71 27.84
CA GLY A 52 1.30 -6.43 27.17
C GLY A 52 2.74 -6.19 26.72
N THR A 53 3.66 -7.12 26.93
CA THR A 53 5.04 -6.99 26.44
C THR A 53 5.11 -7.26 24.95
N LEU A 54 6.06 -6.59 24.28
CA LEU A 54 6.29 -6.74 22.82
C LEU A 54 7.51 -7.65 22.59
N GLU A 55 7.35 -8.64 21.75
CA GLU A 55 8.42 -9.53 21.30
C GLU A 55 8.62 -9.45 19.80
N GLY A 56 9.88 -9.23 19.37
CA GLY A 56 10.25 -9.22 17.96
C GLY A 56 10.02 -10.59 17.31
N THR A 57 9.52 -10.60 16.07
CA THR A 57 9.25 -11.84 15.32
C THR A 57 9.91 -11.86 13.97
N ALA A 58 10.21 -13.07 13.47
CA ALA A 58 10.83 -13.27 12.15
C ALA A 58 9.79 -13.08 11.03
N ALA A 59 9.50 -11.83 10.70
CA ALA A 59 8.58 -11.43 9.63
C ALA A 59 9.10 -10.20 8.89
N VAL A 60 8.49 -9.85 7.76
CA VAL A 60 8.65 -8.57 7.06
C VAL A 60 7.25 -8.05 6.75
N ILE A 61 6.91 -6.91 7.32
CA ILE A 61 5.65 -6.23 6.99
C ILE A 61 5.83 -5.49 5.66
N ASP A 62 4.87 -5.66 4.75
CA ASP A 62 4.86 -4.89 3.52
C ASP A 62 4.52 -3.43 3.83
N LYS A 63 5.35 -2.51 3.28
CA LYS A 63 5.23 -1.07 3.54
C LYS A 63 3.92 -0.47 3.04
N ASP A 64 3.35 -1.03 1.97
CA ASP A 64 2.11 -0.52 1.37
C ASP A 64 0.92 -0.84 2.30
N PHE A 65 0.91 -2.01 2.95
CA PHE A 65 -0.08 -2.35 3.99
C PHE A 65 0.15 -1.61 5.31
N ALA A 66 1.42 -1.33 5.68
CA ALA A 66 1.70 -0.50 6.86
C ALA A 66 1.22 0.95 6.65
N ALA A 67 1.45 1.51 5.46
CA ALA A 67 0.97 2.84 5.11
C ALA A 67 -0.56 2.91 5.03
N GLU A 68 -1.18 1.86 4.52
CA GLU A 68 -2.63 1.74 4.47
C GLU A 68 -3.24 1.73 5.88
N LEU A 69 -2.73 0.89 6.78
CA LEU A 69 -3.19 0.83 8.16
C LEU A 69 -2.99 2.18 8.88
N LEU A 70 -1.85 2.83 8.66
CA LEU A 70 -1.59 4.17 9.20
C LEU A 70 -2.64 5.18 8.71
N ALA A 71 -2.91 5.21 7.41
CA ALA A 71 -3.89 6.12 6.81
C ALA A 71 -5.31 5.85 7.34
N GLU A 72 -5.68 4.58 7.51
CA GLU A 72 -6.95 4.16 8.11
C GLU A 72 -7.07 4.68 9.55
N GLU A 73 -6.06 4.39 10.41
CA GLU A 73 -6.08 4.77 11.82
C GLU A 73 -6.01 6.29 12.07
N LEU A 74 -5.42 7.05 11.15
CA LEU A 74 -5.39 8.51 11.18
C LEU A 74 -6.66 9.15 10.60
N GLY A 75 -7.51 8.40 9.92
CA GLY A 75 -8.65 8.92 9.18
C GLY A 75 -8.23 9.82 8.01
N ALA A 76 -7.11 9.52 7.36
CA ALA A 76 -6.53 10.32 6.29
C ALA A 76 -7.54 10.59 5.15
N ASP A 77 -7.42 11.74 4.49
CA ASP A 77 -8.31 12.10 3.36
C ASP A 77 -7.97 11.35 2.08
N ALA A 78 -6.72 10.91 1.95
CA ALA A 78 -6.26 10.09 0.83
C ALA A 78 -5.06 9.25 1.22
N LEU A 79 -4.90 8.09 0.58
CA LEU A 79 -3.69 7.29 0.59
C LEU A 79 -2.97 7.48 -0.76
N VAL A 80 -1.73 7.95 -0.75
CA VAL A 80 -0.93 8.11 -1.97
C VAL A 80 0.24 7.13 -1.96
N ILE A 81 0.25 6.21 -2.92
CA ILE A 81 1.30 5.20 -3.08
C ILE A 81 2.17 5.59 -4.28
N LEU A 82 3.44 5.85 -4.03
CA LEU A 82 4.41 6.23 -5.06
C LEU A 82 5.20 5.01 -5.53
N THR A 83 5.34 4.88 -6.84
CA THR A 83 6.00 3.76 -7.51
C THR A 83 6.80 4.22 -8.73
N GLU A 84 7.27 3.31 -9.58
CA GLU A 84 8.07 3.63 -10.77
C GLU A 84 7.21 4.03 -11.98
N VAL A 85 5.94 3.65 -12.00
CA VAL A 85 5.03 3.89 -13.13
C VAL A 85 4.00 4.97 -12.81
N GLU A 86 3.64 5.74 -13.82
CA GLU A 86 2.68 6.84 -13.68
C GLU A 86 1.26 6.34 -13.41
N LYS A 87 0.87 5.22 -14.04
CA LYS A 87 -0.45 4.61 -13.87
C LYS A 87 -0.35 3.11 -13.70
N VAL A 88 -1.29 2.55 -12.98
CA VAL A 88 -1.53 1.11 -12.97
C VAL A 88 -1.99 0.67 -14.35
N ALA A 89 -1.51 -0.48 -14.80
CA ALA A 89 -1.90 -1.02 -16.10
C ALA A 89 -2.36 -2.47 -15.97
N ILE A 90 -3.33 -2.84 -16.79
CA ILE A 90 -3.66 -4.23 -17.11
C ILE A 90 -2.93 -4.68 -18.37
N ASN A 91 -2.74 -5.99 -18.54
CA ASN A 91 -1.99 -6.58 -19.65
C ASN A 91 -0.56 -6.01 -19.81
N TRP A 92 0.11 -5.73 -18.70
CA TRP A 92 1.44 -5.11 -18.69
C TRP A 92 2.42 -5.80 -19.62
N GLY A 93 3.10 -4.99 -20.48
CA GLY A 93 4.08 -5.47 -21.45
C GLY A 93 3.50 -6.22 -22.66
N LYS A 94 2.17 -6.28 -22.83
CA LYS A 94 1.50 -6.90 -23.97
C LYS A 94 1.01 -5.83 -24.96
N PRO A 95 0.75 -6.19 -26.23
CA PRO A 95 0.24 -5.25 -27.23
C PRO A 95 -1.09 -4.58 -26.87
N ASN A 96 -1.87 -5.21 -26.01
CA ASN A 96 -3.15 -4.72 -25.49
C ASN A 96 -3.02 -4.18 -24.06
N GLN A 97 -1.85 -3.66 -23.69
CA GLN A 97 -1.69 -2.97 -22.41
C GLN A 97 -2.61 -1.74 -22.35
N GLU A 98 -3.28 -1.59 -21.23
CA GLU A 98 -4.15 -0.44 -20.95
C GLU A 98 -3.75 0.20 -19.62
N ASN A 99 -3.49 1.50 -19.64
CA ASN A 99 -3.21 2.30 -18.45
C ASN A 99 -4.52 2.81 -17.84
N LEU A 100 -4.73 2.53 -16.58
CA LEU A 100 -5.96 2.86 -15.88
C LEU A 100 -5.82 4.23 -15.19
N SER A 101 -6.73 5.15 -15.48
CA SER A 101 -6.80 6.42 -14.75
C SER A 101 -7.67 6.32 -13.49
N HIS A 102 -8.61 5.38 -13.48
CA HIS A 102 -9.51 5.13 -12.36
C HIS A 102 -9.90 3.65 -12.33
N MET A 103 -10.14 3.13 -11.15
CA MET A 103 -10.78 1.83 -10.94
C MET A 103 -11.54 1.82 -9.60
N THR A 104 -12.70 1.18 -9.60
CA THR A 104 -13.43 0.88 -8.36
C THR A 104 -12.85 -0.35 -7.68
N VAL A 105 -13.21 -0.57 -6.40
CA VAL A 105 -12.83 -1.81 -5.69
C VAL A 105 -13.27 -3.05 -6.45
N ALA A 106 -14.49 -3.05 -7.02
CA ALA A 106 -15.01 -4.18 -7.78
C ALA A 106 -14.17 -4.46 -9.05
N GLN A 107 -13.78 -3.42 -9.79
CA GLN A 107 -12.91 -3.56 -10.96
C GLN A 107 -11.51 -4.03 -10.56
N ALA A 108 -10.93 -3.44 -9.51
CA ALA A 108 -9.62 -3.81 -9.01
C ALA A 108 -9.59 -5.27 -8.54
N GLN A 109 -10.63 -5.73 -7.83
CA GLN A 109 -10.77 -7.12 -7.41
C GLN A 109 -10.79 -8.07 -8.60
N LYS A 110 -11.59 -7.76 -9.64
CA LYS A 110 -11.62 -8.53 -10.89
C LYS A 110 -10.22 -8.64 -11.52
N TYR A 111 -9.49 -7.53 -11.65
CA TYR A 111 -8.16 -7.52 -12.22
C TYR A 111 -7.12 -8.27 -11.38
N VAL A 112 -7.29 -8.29 -10.05
CA VAL A 112 -6.49 -9.12 -9.14
C VAL A 112 -6.73 -10.61 -9.42
N GLU A 113 -8.00 -11.03 -9.54
CA GLU A 113 -8.39 -12.43 -9.82
C GLU A 113 -7.92 -12.90 -11.21
N GLU A 114 -7.95 -12.01 -12.19
CA GLU A 114 -7.44 -12.26 -13.55
C GLU A 114 -5.90 -12.25 -13.62
N GLY A 115 -5.20 -11.91 -12.52
CA GLY A 115 -3.74 -11.97 -12.42
C GLY A 115 -3.01 -10.85 -13.18
N HIS A 116 -3.63 -9.68 -13.35
CA HIS A 116 -3.03 -8.56 -14.06
C HIS A 116 -1.87 -7.89 -13.32
N PHE A 117 -1.79 -8.02 -11.99
CA PHE A 117 -0.83 -7.32 -11.17
C PHE A 117 0.29 -8.24 -10.66
N ALA A 118 1.54 -7.84 -10.85
CA ALA A 118 2.70 -8.61 -10.46
C ALA A 118 2.78 -8.79 -8.92
N PRO A 119 2.86 -10.04 -8.42
CA PRO A 119 3.07 -10.32 -7.00
C PRO A 119 4.36 -9.67 -6.48
N GLY A 120 4.30 -9.08 -5.27
CA GLY A 120 5.45 -8.41 -4.64
C GLY A 120 5.86 -7.07 -5.27
N SER A 121 5.07 -6.55 -6.22
CA SER A 121 5.28 -5.24 -6.86
C SER A 121 3.97 -4.46 -6.91
N MET A 122 3.20 -4.55 -8.00
CA MET A 122 1.96 -3.80 -8.16
C MET A 122 0.79 -4.37 -7.33
N LEU A 123 0.73 -5.69 -7.17
CA LEU A 123 -0.38 -6.35 -6.45
C LEU A 123 -0.56 -5.81 -5.01
N PRO A 124 0.47 -5.75 -4.13
CA PRO A 124 0.27 -5.23 -2.78
C PRO A 124 -0.18 -3.76 -2.75
N LYS A 125 0.24 -2.94 -3.73
CA LYS A 125 -0.18 -1.55 -3.84
C LYS A 125 -1.66 -1.41 -4.16
N VAL A 126 -2.14 -2.19 -5.12
CA VAL A 126 -3.57 -2.23 -5.48
C VAL A 126 -4.40 -2.76 -4.32
N GLN A 127 -3.95 -3.82 -3.64
CA GLN A 127 -4.62 -4.38 -2.48
C GLN A 127 -4.68 -3.41 -1.30
N ALA A 128 -3.58 -2.69 -1.01
CA ALA A 128 -3.56 -1.64 0.02
C ALA A 128 -4.52 -0.49 -0.33
N ALA A 129 -4.53 -0.04 -1.59
CA ALA A 129 -5.45 0.98 -2.07
C ALA A 129 -6.92 0.54 -1.91
N MET A 130 -7.25 -0.69 -2.32
CA MET A 130 -8.59 -1.26 -2.15
C MET A 130 -9.01 -1.32 -0.68
N LYS A 131 -8.11 -1.80 0.20
CA LYS A 131 -8.39 -1.92 1.63
C LYS A 131 -8.68 -0.55 2.25
N PHE A 132 -7.86 0.45 1.96
CA PHE A 132 -8.06 1.82 2.45
C PHE A 132 -9.43 2.40 2.08
N VAL A 133 -9.81 2.34 0.80
CA VAL A 133 -11.09 2.93 0.36
C VAL A 133 -12.30 2.10 0.80
N THR A 134 -12.12 0.81 1.07
CA THR A 134 -13.17 -0.05 1.64
C THR A 134 -13.42 0.30 3.11
N ALA A 135 -12.36 0.51 3.88
CA ALA A 135 -12.46 0.94 5.28
C ALA A 135 -12.95 2.39 5.43
N ASN A 136 -12.75 3.22 4.40
CA ASN A 136 -13.05 4.66 4.41
C ASN A 136 -13.90 5.06 3.18
N PRO A 137 -15.20 4.71 3.13
CA PRO A 137 -16.06 5.08 2.01
C PRO A 137 -16.09 6.59 1.79
N GLY A 138 -16.02 7.01 0.53
CA GLY A 138 -15.92 8.43 0.14
C GLY A 138 -14.50 9.00 0.13
N LYS A 139 -13.49 8.26 0.59
CA LYS A 139 -12.08 8.60 0.44
C LYS A 139 -11.51 7.97 -0.84
N LYS A 140 -10.31 8.37 -1.22
CA LYS A 140 -9.62 7.86 -2.42
C LYS A 140 -8.20 7.38 -2.10
N ALA A 141 -7.73 6.37 -2.83
CA ALA A 141 -6.33 6.07 -2.90
C ALA A 141 -5.78 6.41 -4.31
N ILE A 142 -4.53 6.83 -4.38
CA ILE A 142 -3.87 7.22 -5.63
C ILE A 142 -2.59 6.43 -5.77
N ILE A 143 -2.37 5.82 -6.93
CA ILE A 143 -1.12 5.13 -7.26
C ILE A 143 -0.50 5.88 -8.44
N THR A 144 0.73 6.37 -8.28
CA THR A 144 1.43 7.14 -9.31
C THR A 144 2.96 7.05 -9.19
N SER A 145 3.68 7.64 -10.14
CA SER A 145 5.14 7.71 -10.05
C SER A 145 5.60 8.83 -9.11
N LEU A 146 6.80 8.65 -8.55
CA LEU A 146 7.39 9.56 -7.56
C LEU A 146 7.42 11.02 -8.07
N ASN A 147 7.77 11.22 -9.32
CA ASN A 147 7.89 12.56 -9.95
C ASN A 147 6.54 13.15 -10.38
N LYS A 148 5.44 12.43 -10.19
CA LYS A 148 4.07 12.85 -10.54
C LYS A 148 3.15 13.00 -9.32
N ALA A 149 3.70 12.95 -8.12
CA ALA A 149 2.93 12.98 -6.87
C ALA A 149 2.04 14.23 -6.77
N ILE A 150 2.56 15.42 -7.09
CA ILE A 150 1.81 16.68 -7.00
C ILE A 150 0.69 16.72 -8.04
N GLU A 151 1.01 16.42 -9.30
CA GLU A 151 0.02 16.40 -10.38
C GLU A 151 -1.10 15.37 -10.12
N ALA A 152 -0.76 14.24 -9.49
CA ALA A 152 -1.75 13.23 -9.11
C ALA A 152 -2.67 13.70 -7.96
N LEU A 153 -2.14 14.41 -6.99
CA LEU A 153 -2.95 15.05 -5.92
C LEU A 153 -3.91 16.08 -6.48
N GLU A 154 -3.49 16.82 -7.52
CA GLU A 154 -4.31 17.77 -8.27
C GLU A 154 -5.32 17.10 -9.23
N GLY A 155 -5.32 15.77 -9.32
CA GLY A 155 -6.22 14.99 -10.19
C GLY A 155 -5.85 14.99 -11.68
N LYS A 156 -4.62 15.39 -12.03
CA LYS A 156 -4.16 15.50 -13.43
C LYS A 156 -3.62 14.17 -13.98
N THR A 157 -3.16 13.28 -13.13
CA THR A 157 -2.58 12.00 -13.53
C THR A 157 -2.67 10.96 -12.41
N GLY A 158 -2.05 9.77 -12.62
CA GLY A 158 -2.10 8.65 -11.69
C GLY A 158 -3.31 7.74 -11.91
N THR A 159 -3.41 6.72 -11.08
CA THR A 159 -4.59 5.86 -10.99
C THR A 159 -5.29 6.13 -9.68
N VAL A 160 -6.52 6.59 -9.76
CA VAL A 160 -7.40 6.81 -8.59
C VAL A 160 -8.18 5.53 -8.32
N VAL A 161 -8.17 5.06 -7.08
CA VAL A 161 -8.99 3.95 -6.61
C VAL A 161 -10.07 4.51 -5.69
N THR A 162 -11.33 4.11 -5.93
CA THR A 162 -12.49 4.47 -5.12
C THR A 162 -13.27 3.23 -4.71
N PHE A 163 -14.16 3.36 -3.74
CA PHE A 163 -15.01 2.25 -3.33
C PHE A 163 -16.00 1.89 -4.45
N ASP A 164 -16.65 2.85 -5.06
CA ASP A 164 -17.66 2.81 -6.14
C ASP A 164 -17.38 3.86 -7.24
#